data_8431526170e758df289f5e5aae4f0bcf
#
_entry.id   8431526170e758df289f5e5aae4f0bcf
#
_cell.length_a   1.000
_cell.length_b   1.000
_cell.length_c   1.000
_cell.angle_alpha   90.00
_cell.angle_beta   90.00
_cell.angle_gamma   90.00
#
_symmetry.space_group_name_H-M   'P 1'
#
loop_
_entity.id
_entity.type
_entity.pdbx_description
1 polymer ?
#
loop_
_entity_poly.entity_id
_entity_poly.type
_entity_poly.pdbx_seq_one_letter_code
_entity_poly.pdbx_strand_id
1 'polypeptide(L)'
;VTTTDKPGTGQHGADQPRRPAPTHGAQAPGGTLAPEQMQPDHQESTSAERLHGQTEGQMHTQIMSLNVGPQHPSTHGVLRLVVDMDGEYVVKVTPHMGYLHTGFEKTFENRTYQQGVTYAPRTDYLHSFGHELAYVLSVEKLLQADVPERATTVRVILHELGRIHSHLVFVGTGLLDLGALTPFFYAFREKEALQDLFEAVCGYRMNQGYFRVGGLYRDIPDDWAPRVEKFLDQMERGVTEYTTLFAQNPIFLDRARGVGVIPPEVAIDLGLTGPNLRASGVPLDHRKDNPYCGYESYDFNVITSTDGDSLARFNMRLLEFGESIKIVRQALRRLKPGPVKDPNRKISLPPRHELETSMEAVIHHFKLVTEGFHPPTGEVYVPVESARGEVGYYIVSDGGSMPYRVKIRAPSFVNLQALEYACVGAQFADLITILATIDPVLGDVDR
;
A
#
# COMPACT_ATOMS: atom_id res chain seq x y z
N VAL A 1 -13.32 -8.51 63.01
CA VAL A 1 -13.84 -7.64 64.08
C VAL A 1 -13.94 -6.25 63.51
N THR A 2 -15.18 -5.86 63.23
CA THR A 2 -15.82 -4.54 63.34
C THR A 2 -15.16 -3.35 62.68
N THR A 3 -15.77 -2.85 61.61
CA THR A 3 -16.85 -1.87 61.44
C THR A 3 -16.41 -0.40 61.33
N THR A 4 -16.95 0.25 60.25
CA THR A 4 -17.37 1.67 60.07
C THR A 4 -16.25 2.68 59.91
N ASP A 5 -16.22 3.59 58.93
CA ASP A 5 -17.23 4.55 58.45
C ASP A 5 -16.79 5.21 57.14
N LYS A 6 -17.73 5.50 56.27
CA LYS A 6 -17.64 6.58 55.28
C LYS A 6 -17.92 7.91 55.94
N PRO A 7 -17.41 9.05 55.50
CA PRO A 7 -17.98 9.75 54.38
C PRO A 7 -17.02 10.69 53.59
N GLY A 8 -17.47 11.21 52.48
CA GLY A 8 -17.00 12.49 51.97
C GLY A 8 -16.83 12.56 50.47
N THR A 9 -17.91 12.92 49.81
CA THR A 9 -18.00 13.48 48.45
C THR A 9 -17.02 14.60 48.19
N GLY A 10 -16.23 14.50 47.14
CA GLY A 10 -15.44 15.59 46.58
C GLY A 10 -15.45 15.52 45.06
N GLN A 11 -16.47 16.18 44.46
CA GLN A 11 -16.48 16.47 43.02
C GLN A 11 -15.35 17.45 42.71
N HIS A 12 -14.42 17.06 41.84
CA HIS A 12 -13.67 17.96 41.01
C HIS A 12 -13.77 17.50 39.57
N GLY A 13 -14.82 17.94 38.91
CA GLY A 13 -14.93 17.95 37.46
C GLY A 13 -14.01 19.05 36.92
N ALA A 14 -12.94 18.65 36.31
CA ALA A 14 -12.19 19.51 35.40
C ALA A 14 -12.94 19.52 34.07
N ASP A 15 -13.66 20.61 33.85
CA ASP A 15 -14.32 20.98 32.61
C ASP A 15 -13.22 21.18 31.54
N GLN A 16 -13.02 20.21 30.68
CA GLN A 16 -12.30 20.44 29.43
C GLN A 16 -13.28 21.07 28.43
N PRO A 17 -12.94 22.21 27.81
CA PRO A 17 -13.81 22.84 26.83
C PRO A 17 -14.07 21.90 25.65
N ARG A 18 -15.29 21.49 25.47
CA ARG A 18 -15.77 20.81 24.25
C ARG A 18 -15.54 21.73 23.06
N ARG A 19 -14.81 21.27 22.06
CA ARG A 19 -14.69 21.97 20.78
C ARG A 19 -16.09 22.26 20.24
N PRO A 20 -16.39 23.50 19.81
CA PRO A 20 -17.69 23.82 19.23
C PRO A 20 -17.87 23.03 17.92
N ALA A 21 -19.04 22.47 17.72
CA ALA A 21 -19.45 21.89 16.45
C ALA A 21 -19.40 22.99 15.36
N PRO A 22 -18.99 22.67 14.14
CA PRO A 22 -18.96 23.62 13.05
C PRO A 22 -20.39 24.08 12.76
N THR A 23 -20.66 25.39 12.94
CA THR A 23 -21.90 26.03 12.52
C THR A 23 -21.94 26.06 10.99
N HIS A 24 -22.91 25.36 10.42
CA HIS A 24 -23.29 25.54 9.03
C HIS A 24 -23.72 26.98 8.76
N GLY A 25 -22.99 27.67 7.91
CA GLY A 25 -23.38 29.01 7.49
C GLY A 25 -22.33 29.74 6.66
N ALA A 26 -21.99 29.24 5.50
CA ALA A 26 -21.50 30.04 4.38
C ALA A 26 -22.09 29.49 3.11
N GLN A 27 -23.12 30.13 2.59
CA GLN A 27 -23.68 29.88 1.26
C GLN A 27 -22.65 30.30 0.22
N ALA A 28 -22.13 29.33 -0.54
CA ALA A 28 -21.51 29.59 -1.83
C ALA A 28 -22.59 29.95 -2.87
N PRO A 29 -22.32 30.82 -3.83
CA PRO A 29 -23.31 31.25 -4.81
C PRO A 29 -23.73 30.09 -5.71
N GLY A 30 -25.03 29.96 -5.89
CA GLY A 30 -25.72 28.84 -6.47
C GLY A 30 -25.36 28.52 -7.92
N GLY A 31 -25.34 27.25 -8.17
CA GLY A 31 -25.38 26.55 -9.42
C GLY A 31 -25.72 25.12 -9.11
N THR A 32 -26.97 24.85 -8.72
CA THR A 32 -27.49 23.47 -8.64
C THR A 32 -27.63 22.94 -10.05
N LEU A 33 -26.66 22.16 -10.52
CA LEU A 33 -26.86 21.26 -11.64
C LEU A 33 -27.79 20.13 -11.16
N ALA A 34 -28.90 19.95 -11.84
CA ALA A 34 -29.86 18.90 -11.57
C ALA A 34 -29.18 17.52 -11.76
N PRO A 35 -29.57 16.47 -11.00
CA PRO A 35 -28.97 15.14 -11.09
C PRO A 35 -29.04 14.48 -12.50
N GLU A 36 -29.85 15.00 -13.41
CA GLU A 36 -30.02 14.49 -14.75
C GLU A 36 -28.93 14.95 -15.76
N GLN A 37 -28.01 15.85 -15.35
CA GLN A 37 -26.96 16.36 -16.26
C GLN A 37 -25.58 15.78 -15.99
N MET A 38 -25.45 14.81 -15.10
CA MET A 38 -24.23 14.02 -14.88
C MET A 38 -24.37 12.59 -15.41
N GLN A 39 -24.93 12.44 -16.58
CA GLN A 39 -24.65 11.25 -17.39
C GLN A 39 -23.41 11.55 -18.20
N PRO A 40 -22.27 10.85 -18.02
CA PRO A 40 -21.25 10.87 -19.02
C PRO A 40 -21.84 10.29 -20.29
N ASP A 41 -21.70 11.00 -21.41
CA ASP A 41 -21.88 10.47 -22.77
C ASP A 41 -20.84 9.39 -23.06
N HIS A 42 -20.81 8.34 -22.24
CA HIS A 42 -20.22 7.09 -22.64
C HIS A 42 -21.28 6.38 -23.46
N GLN A 43 -21.09 6.43 -24.75
CA GLN A 43 -21.76 5.55 -25.66
C GLN A 43 -21.74 4.14 -25.05
N GLU A 44 -22.87 3.69 -24.54
CA GLU A 44 -23.17 2.30 -24.19
C GLU A 44 -23.16 1.44 -25.46
N SER A 45 -22.25 1.67 -26.35
CA SER A 45 -22.08 0.87 -27.54
C SER A 45 -20.72 0.24 -27.46
N THR A 46 -20.71 -1.04 -27.19
CA THR A 46 -19.87 -1.94 -27.99
C THR A 46 -19.86 -3.35 -27.43
N SER A 47 -19.96 -3.57 -26.13
CA SER A 47 -20.00 -4.94 -25.59
C SER A 47 -21.42 -5.51 -25.55
N ALA A 48 -22.41 -4.72 -25.13
CA ALA A 48 -23.82 -5.15 -25.15
C ALA A 48 -24.35 -5.30 -26.61
N GLU A 49 -23.97 -4.37 -27.51
CA GLU A 49 -24.36 -4.49 -28.92
C GLU A 49 -23.64 -5.61 -29.67
N ARG A 50 -22.41 -5.98 -29.29
CA ARG A 50 -21.76 -7.19 -29.82
C ARG A 50 -22.44 -8.47 -29.35
N LEU A 51 -23.06 -8.50 -28.17
CA LEU A 51 -23.85 -9.61 -27.68
C LEU A 51 -25.27 -9.64 -28.28
N HIS A 52 -25.87 -8.48 -28.62
CA HIS A 52 -27.19 -8.42 -29.23
C HIS A 52 -27.22 -8.48 -30.76
N GLY A 53 -26.06 -8.40 -31.41
CA GLY A 53 -25.94 -8.41 -32.90
C GLY A 53 -25.89 -9.80 -33.53
N GLN A 54 -26.12 -10.90 -32.81
CA GLN A 54 -26.09 -12.25 -33.37
C GLN A 54 -27.44 -12.95 -33.32
N THR A 55 -28.13 -12.88 -34.43
CA THR A 55 -29.05 -13.88 -35.00
C THR A 55 -30.32 -14.27 -34.23
N GLU A 56 -31.46 -14.01 -34.88
CA GLU A 56 -32.76 -14.67 -34.67
C GLU A 56 -32.61 -16.20 -34.64
N GLY A 57 -32.71 -16.79 -33.44
CA GLY A 57 -32.62 -18.24 -33.23
C GLY A 57 -31.84 -18.69 -32.02
N GLN A 58 -31.19 -17.79 -31.26
CA GLN A 58 -30.48 -18.16 -30.05
C GLN A 58 -31.42 -18.28 -28.85
N MET A 59 -31.22 -19.31 -28.06
CA MET A 59 -31.90 -19.45 -26.75
C MET A 59 -31.65 -18.17 -25.94
N HIS A 60 -32.72 -17.51 -25.49
CA HIS A 60 -32.61 -16.41 -24.55
C HIS A 60 -32.05 -16.95 -23.24
N THR A 61 -30.79 -16.67 -22.95
CA THR A 61 -30.18 -16.96 -21.65
C THR A 61 -30.69 -15.95 -20.63
N GLN A 62 -31.01 -16.43 -19.44
CA GLN A 62 -31.44 -15.58 -18.33
C GLN A 62 -30.21 -15.06 -17.61
N ILE A 63 -30.10 -13.73 -17.41
CA ILE A 63 -29.04 -13.14 -16.59
C ILE A 63 -29.16 -13.68 -15.17
N MET A 64 -28.04 -14.21 -14.67
CA MET A 64 -27.95 -14.75 -13.31
C MET A 64 -26.95 -13.89 -12.51
N SER A 65 -27.35 -13.46 -11.32
CA SER A 65 -26.46 -12.75 -10.38
C SER A 65 -25.85 -13.72 -9.37
N LEU A 66 -24.51 -13.77 -9.33
CA LEU A 66 -23.74 -14.57 -8.40
C LEU A 66 -23.02 -13.68 -7.38
N ASN A 67 -22.95 -14.16 -6.14
CA ASN A 67 -22.09 -13.56 -5.11
C ASN A 67 -20.81 -14.39 -4.99
N VAL A 68 -19.66 -13.80 -5.28
CA VAL A 68 -18.34 -14.37 -5.09
C VAL A 68 -17.69 -13.70 -3.87
N GLY A 69 -17.45 -14.46 -2.82
CA GLY A 69 -16.99 -13.92 -1.54
C GLY A 69 -18.12 -13.35 -0.66
N PRO A 70 -17.80 -12.74 0.51
CA PRO A 70 -16.45 -12.42 0.98
C PRO A 70 -15.62 -13.62 1.42
N GLN A 71 -16.23 -14.71 1.90
CA GLN A 71 -15.49 -15.91 2.28
C GLN A 71 -15.22 -16.80 1.03
N HIS A 72 -14.19 -16.43 0.29
CA HIS A 72 -13.71 -17.20 -0.85
C HIS A 72 -12.18 -17.03 -0.95
N PRO A 73 -11.40 -18.09 -1.21
CA PRO A 73 -9.94 -17.97 -1.31
C PRO A 73 -9.48 -16.91 -2.31
N SER A 74 -10.04 -16.91 -3.50
CA SER A 74 -9.68 -15.98 -4.58
C SER A 74 -10.16 -14.53 -4.38
N THR A 75 -10.96 -14.24 -3.36
CA THR A 75 -11.37 -12.88 -2.97
C THR A 75 -10.58 -12.35 -1.78
N HIS A 76 -9.42 -12.92 -1.51
CA HIS A 76 -8.56 -12.57 -0.36
C HIS A 76 -9.29 -12.63 1.00
N GLY A 77 -10.40 -13.38 1.07
CA GLY A 77 -11.19 -13.64 2.28
C GLY A 77 -12.20 -12.57 2.69
N VAL A 78 -12.13 -11.36 2.12
CA VAL A 78 -12.93 -10.19 2.57
C VAL A 78 -13.46 -9.29 1.45
N LEU A 79 -13.26 -9.65 0.19
CA LEU A 79 -13.86 -8.94 -0.94
C LEU A 79 -15.11 -9.68 -1.39
N ARG A 80 -16.23 -8.98 -1.53
CA ARG A 80 -17.44 -9.50 -2.13
C ARG A 80 -17.60 -8.92 -3.53
N LEU A 81 -17.74 -9.78 -4.52
CA LEU A 81 -18.07 -9.40 -5.89
C LEU A 81 -19.52 -9.85 -6.19
N VAL A 82 -20.34 -8.95 -6.67
CA VAL A 82 -21.61 -9.29 -7.29
C VAL A 82 -21.37 -9.33 -8.79
N VAL A 83 -21.58 -10.51 -9.37
CA VAL A 83 -21.26 -10.78 -10.77
C VAL A 83 -22.56 -11.13 -11.49
N ASP A 84 -22.95 -10.33 -12.47
CA ASP A 84 -24.07 -10.63 -13.36
C ASP A 84 -23.51 -11.37 -14.59
N MET A 85 -24.10 -12.51 -14.89
CA MET A 85 -23.63 -13.44 -15.90
C MET A 85 -24.72 -13.77 -16.92
N ASP A 86 -24.33 -13.89 -18.17
CA ASP A 86 -25.10 -14.49 -19.25
C ASP A 86 -24.43 -15.81 -19.67
N GLY A 87 -24.98 -16.93 -19.21
CA GLY A 87 -24.30 -18.22 -19.25
C GLY A 87 -23.01 -18.20 -18.45
N GLU A 88 -21.86 -18.40 -19.10
CA GLU A 88 -20.53 -18.37 -18.49
C GLU A 88 -19.80 -17.03 -18.67
N TYR A 89 -20.41 -16.08 -19.37
CA TYR A 89 -19.79 -14.78 -19.64
C TYR A 89 -20.23 -13.74 -18.62
N VAL A 90 -19.28 -12.93 -18.19
CA VAL A 90 -19.50 -11.85 -17.24
C VAL A 90 -20.08 -10.65 -17.98
N VAL A 91 -21.25 -10.20 -17.56
CA VAL A 91 -21.93 -9.00 -18.08
C VAL A 91 -21.56 -7.78 -17.23
N LYS A 92 -21.48 -7.96 -15.91
CA LYS A 92 -21.15 -6.89 -14.98
C LYS A 92 -20.50 -7.45 -13.72
N VAL A 93 -19.53 -6.72 -13.18
CA VAL A 93 -18.94 -7.00 -11.87
C VAL A 93 -19.07 -5.75 -11.01
N THR A 94 -19.58 -5.93 -9.79
CA THR A 94 -19.67 -4.85 -8.81
C THR A 94 -18.92 -5.26 -7.55
N PRO A 95 -17.75 -4.65 -7.28
CA PRO A 95 -16.99 -4.92 -6.06
C PRO A 95 -17.64 -4.23 -4.85
N HIS A 96 -17.84 -4.99 -3.77
CA HIS A 96 -18.29 -4.50 -2.47
C HIS A 96 -17.15 -4.59 -1.47
N MET A 97 -16.66 -3.45 -1.06
CA MET A 97 -15.56 -3.26 -0.11
C MET A 97 -16.10 -2.91 1.28
N GLY A 98 -15.25 -2.93 2.30
CA GLY A 98 -15.59 -2.50 3.65
C GLY A 98 -15.59 -3.61 4.71
N TYR A 99 -15.44 -4.87 4.33
CA TYR A 99 -15.43 -6.00 5.29
C TYR A 99 -14.17 -6.03 6.17
N LEU A 100 -13.12 -5.30 5.81
CA LEU A 100 -11.90 -5.10 6.59
C LEU A 100 -11.70 -3.63 7.03
N HIS A 101 -12.75 -2.81 6.91
CA HIS A 101 -12.65 -1.40 7.31
C HIS A 101 -12.49 -1.26 8.82
N THR A 102 -11.39 -0.65 9.23
CA THR A 102 -11.03 -0.45 10.64
C THR A 102 -10.97 1.02 11.05
N GLY A 103 -11.24 1.93 10.11
CA GLY A 103 -11.27 3.37 10.35
C GLY A 103 -9.88 3.97 10.65
N PHE A 104 -8.84 3.53 9.96
CA PHE A 104 -7.47 4.04 10.15
C PHE A 104 -7.39 5.56 10.00
N GLU A 105 -8.00 6.14 8.96
CA GLU A 105 -7.97 7.59 8.75
C GLU A 105 -8.51 8.34 10.00
N LYS A 106 -9.61 7.88 10.58
CA LYS A 106 -10.17 8.47 11.79
C LYS A 106 -9.35 8.18 13.04
N THR A 107 -8.70 7.03 13.09
CA THR A 107 -7.79 6.67 14.19
C THR A 107 -6.57 7.58 14.21
N PHE A 108 -5.97 7.89 13.05
CA PHE A 108 -4.86 8.84 12.95
C PHE A 108 -5.21 10.22 13.53
N GLU A 109 -6.44 10.72 13.30
CA GLU A 109 -6.91 12.01 13.82
C GLU A 109 -7.02 12.06 15.34
N ASN A 110 -7.07 10.91 16.02
CA ASN A 110 -7.19 10.78 17.48
C ASN A 110 -5.91 10.22 18.13
N ARG A 111 -4.81 10.23 17.43
CA ARG A 111 -3.50 9.76 17.91
C ARG A 111 -2.43 10.78 17.59
N THR A 112 -1.38 10.82 18.41
CA THR A 112 -0.24 11.67 18.12
C THR A 112 0.46 11.20 16.83
N TYR A 113 1.17 12.10 16.16
CA TYR A 113 1.92 11.75 14.95
C TYR A 113 2.89 10.58 15.18
N GLN A 114 3.50 10.48 16.37
CA GLN A 114 4.38 9.35 16.71
C GLN A 114 3.62 8.03 16.85
N GLN A 115 2.44 8.05 17.45
CA GLN A 115 1.58 6.86 17.56
C GLN A 115 1.06 6.42 16.20
N GLY A 116 0.82 7.34 15.28
CA GLY A 116 0.39 7.08 13.92
C GLY A 116 1.32 6.13 13.16
N VAL A 117 2.63 6.20 13.40
CA VAL A 117 3.61 5.30 12.78
C VAL A 117 3.27 3.81 12.96
N THR A 118 2.60 3.44 14.04
CA THR A 118 2.23 2.03 14.31
C THR A 118 1.03 1.56 13.51
N TYR A 119 0.21 2.45 12.98
CA TYR A 119 -0.97 2.13 12.17
C TYR A 119 -0.64 2.01 10.68
N ALA A 120 0.25 2.85 10.17
CA ALA A 120 0.63 2.88 8.76
C ALA A 120 1.07 1.50 8.22
N PRO A 121 1.93 0.70 8.89
CA PRO A 121 2.34 -0.61 8.41
C PRO A 121 1.20 -1.64 8.31
N ARG A 122 0.10 -1.42 9.02
CA ARG A 122 -1.05 -2.33 9.04
C ARG A 122 -2.04 -2.10 7.91
N THR A 123 -1.93 -0.97 7.25
CA THR A 123 -2.76 -0.64 6.08
C THR A 123 -2.42 -1.57 4.91
N ASP A 124 -1.13 -1.73 4.58
CA ASP A 124 -0.65 -2.75 3.66
C ASP A 124 0.32 -3.69 4.40
N TYR A 125 -0.18 -4.81 4.87
CA TYR A 125 0.59 -5.79 5.64
C TYR A 125 1.59 -6.60 4.81
N LEU A 126 1.56 -6.51 3.48
CA LEU A 126 2.52 -7.16 2.58
C LEU A 126 3.68 -6.25 2.20
N HIS A 127 3.43 -4.93 2.07
CA HIS A 127 4.46 -3.92 1.86
C HIS A 127 4.37 -2.84 2.94
N SER A 128 4.48 -3.24 4.19
CA SER A 128 4.37 -2.36 5.37
C SER A 128 5.29 -1.14 5.31
N PHE A 129 6.53 -1.32 4.81
CA PHE A 129 7.51 -0.23 4.67
C PHE A 129 7.07 0.84 3.66
N GLY A 130 6.23 0.52 2.68
CA GLY A 130 5.70 1.50 1.73
C GLY A 130 4.81 2.53 2.40
N HIS A 131 3.81 2.06 3.15
CA HIS A 131 2.90 2.92 3.90
C HIS A 131 3.59 3.67 5.04
N GLU A 132 4.48 2.97 5.76
CA GLU A 132 5.27 3.55 6.83
C GLU A 132 6.13 4.70 6.31
N LEU A 133 6.82 4.49 5.17
CA LEU A 133 7.65 5.52 4.53
C LEU A 133 6.83 6.73 4.10
N ALA A 134 5.71 6.52 3.42
CA ALA A 134 4.84 7.59 2.95
C ALA A 134 4.31 8.45 4.11
N TYR A 135 3.89 7.81 5.21
CA TYR A 135 3.44 8.52 6.42
C TYR A 135 4.56 9.34 7.06
N VAL A 136 5.72 8.70 7.28
CA VAL A 136 6.86 9.35 7.94
C VAL A 136 7.37 10.53 7.12
N LEU A 137 7.55 10.37 5.79
CA LEU A 137 7.96 11.46 4.90
C LEU A 137 6.97 12.64 4.90
N SER A 138 5.67 12.35 4.98
CA SER A 138 4.65 13.42 5.06
C SER A 138 4.79 14.23 6.35
N VAL A 139 5.01 13.57 7.48
CA VAL A 139 5.20 14.24 8.76
C VAL A 139 6.56 14.99 8.81
N GLU A 140 7.63 14.39 8.26
CA GLU A 140 8.96 15.02 8.15
C GLU A 140 8.92 16.28 7.30
N LYS A 141 8.16 16.26 6.21
CA LYS A 141 7.96 17.45 5.35
C LYS A 141 7.25 18.59 6.10
N LEU A 142 6.25 18.27 6.95
CA LEU A 142 5.60 19.27 7.81
C LEU A 142 6.57 19.87 8.85
N LEU A 143 7.41 19.02 9.44
CA LEU A 143 8.37 19.41 10.49
C LEU A 143 9.66 19.99 9.93
N GLN A 144 9.92 19.89 8.63
CA GLN A 144 11.21 20.19 7.98
C GLN A 144 12.38 19.47 8.69
N ALA A 145 12.17 18.17 8.99
CA ALA A 145 13.14 17.35 9.70
C ALA A 145 14.36 17.04 8.82
N ASP A 146 15.54 17.05 9.42
CA ASP A 146 16.82 16.69 8.76
C ASP A 146 17.13 15.22 8.99
N VAL A 147 16.81 14.38 8.00
CA VAL A 147 17.00 12.93 8.09
C VAL A 147 18.41 12.56 7.65
N PRO A 148 19.21 11.89 8.52
CA PRO A 148 20.59 11.51 8.18
C PRO A 148 20.66 10.57 6.95
N GLU A 149 21.74 10.73 6.14
CA GLU A 149 22.02 9.94 4.92
C GLU A 149 21.96 8.42 5.19
N ARG A 150 22.54 7.97 6.33
CA ARG A 150 22.50 6.56 6.72
C ARG A 150 21.07 6.06 6.91
N ALA A 151 20.24 6.83 7.59
CA ALA A 151 18.83 6.47 7.82
C ALA A 151 18.05 6.40 6.49
N THR A 152 18.27 7.36 5.61
CA THR A 152 17.67 7.39 4.28
C THR A 152 18.08 6.17 3.45
N THR A 153 19.37 5.80 3.46
CA THR A 153 19.87 4.62 2.75
C THR A 153 19.26 3.32 3.27
N VAL A 154 19.15 3.16 4.60
CA VAL A 154 18.50 1.99 5.21
C VAL A 154 17.02 1.94 4.87
N ARG A 155 16.32 3.08 4.82
CA ARG A 155 14.92 3.16 4.39
C ARG A 155 14.74 2.65 2.96
N VAL A 156 15.61 3.05 2.03
CA VAL A 156 15.59 2.56 0.64
C VAL A 156 15.78 1.06 0.58
N ILE A 157 16.76 0.51 1.31
CA ILE A 157 17.01 -0.94 1.36
C ILE A 157 15.75 -1.68 1.84
N LEU A 158 15.18 -1.27 2.97
CA LEU A 158 14.01 -1.94 3.54
C LEU A 158 12.75 -1.75 2.68
N HIS A 159 12.59 -0.61 2.05
CA HIS A 159 11.48 -0.35 1.13
C HIS A 159 11.53 -1.26 -0.09
N GLU A 160 12.69 -1.42 -0.73
CA GLU A 160 12.82 -2.32 -1.88
C GLU A 160 12.77 -3.81 -1.48
N LEU A 161 13.31 -4.19 -0.32
CA LEU A 161 13.11 -5.53 0.23
C LEU A 161 11.62 -5.80 0.52
N GLY A 162 10.89 -4.80 1.02
CA GLY A 162 9.44 -4.86 1.19
C GLY A 162 8.69 -5.06 -0.12
N ARG A 163 9.16 -4.43 -1.21
CA ARG A 163 8.62 -4.64 -2.58
C ARG A 163 8.85 -6.09 -3.02
N ILE A 164 10.05 -6.62 -2.84
CA ILE A 164 10.36 -8.04 -3.13
C ILE A 164 9.44 -8.96 -2.32
N HIS A 165 9.25 -8.69 -1.02
CA HIS A 165 8.35 -9.45 -0.16
C HIS A 165 6.91 -9.48 -0.69
N SER A 166 6.40 -8.34 -1.09
CA SER A 166 5.05 -8.20 -1.64
C SER A 166 4.89 -8.98 -2.95
N HIS A 167 5.85 -8.85 -3.87
CA HIS A 167 5.81 -9.57 -5.14
C HIS A 167 5.98 -11.08 -4.99
N LEU A 168 6.72 -11.56 -3.97
CA LEU A 168 6.81 -13.00 -3.66
C LEU A 168 5.45 -13.56 -3.24
N VAL A 169 4.71 -12.84 -2.39
CA VAL A 169 3.37 -13.26 -2.02
C VAL A 169 2.44 -13.26 -3.23
N PHE A 170 2.50 -12.21 -4.06
CA PHE A 170 1.73 -12.14 -5.30
C PHE A 170 2.00 -13.34 -6.22
N VAL A 171 3.26 -13.70 -6.49
CA VAL A 171 3.62 -14.85 -7.36
C VAL A 171 3.07 -16.14 -6.76
N GLY A 172 3.23 -16.35 -5.45
CA GLY A 172 2.77 -17.55 -4.78
C GLY A 172 1.25 -17.69 -4.80
N THR A 173 0.53 -16.68 -4.33
CA THR A 173 -0.93 -16.73 -4.19
C THR A 173 -1.67 -16.59 -5.52
N GLY A 174 -1.19 -15.74 -6.44
CA GLY A 174 -1.82 -15.55 -7.74
C GLY A 174 -1.78 -16.80 -8.61
N LEU A 175 -0.69 -17.57 -8.57
CA LEU A 175 -0.62 -18.86 -9.26
C LEU A 175 -1.42 -19.96 -8.52
N LEU A 176 -1.52 -19.88 -7.19
CA LEU A 176 -2.38 -20.77 -6.41
C LEU A 176 -3.87 -20.59 -6.78
N ASP A 177 -4.32 -19.37 -7.01
CA ASP A 177 -5.68 -19.06 -7.45
C ASP A 177 -6.01 -19.67 -8.82
N LEU A 178 -4.97 -19.88 -9.65
CA LEU A 178 -5.07 -20.59 -10.93
C LEU A 178 -4.89 -22.11 -10.81
N GLY A 179 -4.83 -22.64 -9.57
CA GLY A 179 -4.70 -24.07 -9.30
C GLY A 179 -3.26 -24.58 -9.22
N ALA A 180 -2.25 -23.72 -9.34
CA ALA A 180 -0.84 -24.11 -9.27
C ALA A 180 -0.30 -23.98 -7.84
N LEU A 181 -0.31 -25.05 -7.03
CA LEU A 181 0.16 -25.05 -5.65
C LEU A 181 1.68 -24.95 -5.50
N THR A 182 2.44 -25.55 -6.40
CA THR A 182 3.92 -25.63 -6.32
C THR A 182 4.60 -24.25 -6.23
N PRO A 183 4.23 -23.24 -7.05
CA PRO A 183 4.81 -21.88 -6.97
C PRO A 183 4.70 -21.25 -5.60
N PHE A 184 3.62 -21.53 -4.87
CA PHE A 184 3.42 -21.03 -3.53
C PHE A 184 4.56 -21.48 -2.59
N PHE A 185 4.94 -22.74 -2.60
CA PHE A 185 6.03 -23.23 -1.75
C PHE A 185 7.39 -22.64 -2.13
N TYR A 186 7.66 -22.46 -3.42
CA TYR A 186 8.89 -21.82 -3.88
C TYR A 186 8.97 -20.36 -3.45
N ALA A 187 7.93 -19.58 -3.72
CA ALA A 187 7.89 -18.17 -3.34
C ALA A 187 7.96 -17.95 -1.82
N PHE A 188 7.32 -18.83 -1.05
CA PHE A 188 7.33 -18.74 0.42
C PHE A 188 8.66 -19.17 1.03
N ARG A 189 9.48 -19.96 0.35
CA ARG A 189 10.87 -20.26 0.76
C ARG A 189 11.71 -18.97 0.84
N GLU A 190 11.69 -18.14 -0.20
CA GLU A 190 12.39 -16.86 -0.23
C GLU A 190 11.72 -15.84 0.69
N LYS A 191 10.39 -15.82 0.74
CA LYS A 191 9.63 -14.95 1.64
C LYS A 191 10.03 -15.16 3.11
N GLU A 192 10.15 -16.41 3.57
CA GLU A 192 10.57 -16.71 4.94
C GLU A 192 11.99 -16.21 5.22
N ALA A 193 12.94 -16.46 4.32
CA ALA A 193 14.30 -15.96 4.45
C ALA A 193 14.35 -14.41 4.55
N LEU A 194 13.46 -13.71 3.82
CA LEU A 194 13.36 -12.26 3.88
C LEU A 194 12.73 -11.77 5.19
N GLN A 195 11.73 -12.48 5.71
CA GLN A 195 11.13 -12.15 7.00
C GLN A 195 12.11 -12.28 8.18
N ASP A 196 13.05 -13.24 8.11
CA ASP A 196 14.14 -13.35 9.09
C ASP A 196 15.07 -12.12 9.07
N LEU A 197 15.27 -11.51 7.89
CA LEU A 197 16.01 -10.25 7.77
C LEU A 197 15.23 -9.07 8.37
N PHE A 198 13.92 -9.02 8.21
CA PHE A 198 13.07 -8.00 8.82
C PHE A 198 13.05 -8.14 10.34
N GLU A 199 12.88 -9.36 10.85
CA GLU A 199 12.88 -9.64 12.28
C GLU A 199 14.19 -9.23 12.95
N ALA A 200 15.32 -9.49 12.31
CA ALA A 200 16.64 -9.09 12.83
C ALA A 200 16.77 -7.58 13.06
N VAL A 201 16.15 -6.76 12.20
CA VAL A 201 16.19 -5.30 12.29
C VAL A 201 15.06 -4.74 13.15
N CYS A 202 13.83 -5.18 12.89
CA CYS A 202 12.62 -4.57 13.46
C CYS A 202 12.15 -5.27 14.74
N GLY A 203 12.49 -6.56 14.91
CA GLY A 203 11.94 -7.43 15.95
C GLY A 203 10.58 -8.04 15.58
N TYR A 204 10.09 -7.79 14.37
CA TYR A 204 8.80 -8.28 13.86
C TYR A 204 8.98 -8.83 12.46
N ARG A 205 8.30 -9.92 12.16
CA ARG A 205 8.25 -10.54 10.82
C ARG A 205 7.32 -9.78 9.87
N MET A 206 6.24 -9.21 10.39
CA MET A 206 5.23 -8.44 9.66
C MET A 206 4.83 -7.19 10.46
N ASN A 207 4.27 -6.17 9.79
CA ASN A 207 3.83 -4.90 10.39
C ASN A 207 4.96 -4.19 11.17
N GLN A 208 6.08 -4.00 10.51
CA GLN A 208 7.38 -3.73 11.12
C GLN A 208 7.45 -2.48 11.99
N GLY A 209 6.88 -1.37 11.59
CA GLY A 209 6.89 -0.14 12.40
C GLY A 209 8.30 0.30 12.83
N TYR A 210 9.26 0.31 11.91
CA TYR A 210 10.67 0.56 12.18
C TYR A 210 11.14 1.98 11.86
N PHE A 211 10.56 2.59 10.83
CA PHE A 211 10.84 3.98 10.51
C PHE A 211 10.28 4.88 11.60
N ARG A 212 10.94 6.00 11.83
CA ARG A 212 10.49 7.02 12.79
C ARG A 212 10.63 8.36 12.12
N VAL A 213 9.80 9.28 12.53
CA VAL A 213 9.96 10.68 12.13
C VAL A 213 11.33 11.17 12.56
N GLY A 214 12.11 11.65 11.60
CA GLY A 214 13.52 12.04 11.79
C GLY A 214 14.51 10.88 11.71
N GLY A 215 14.14 9.68 11.22
CA GLY A 215 15.10 8.59 11.00
C GLY A 215 14.59 7.19 11.25
N LEU A 216 15.31 6.41 12.08
CA LEU A 216 15.03 5.00 12.37
C LEU A 216 14.85 4.77 13.87
N TYR A 217 14.16 3.70 14.22
CA TYR A 217 14.03 3.28 15.62
C TYR A 217 15.39 2.99 16.28
N ARG A 218 16.23 2.21 15.61
CA ARG A 218 17.61 1.86 15.96
C ARG A 218 18.42 1.61 14.70
N ASP A 219 19.73 1.51 14.82
CA ASP A 219 20.60 1.11 13.71
C ASP A 219 20.43 -0.39 13.38
N ILE A 220 20.83 -0.78 12.19
CA ILE A 220 20.87 -2.17 11.74
C ILE A 220 22.00 -2.93 12.45
N PRO A 221 21.85 -4.25 12.68
CA PRO A 221 22.94 -5.09 13.19
C PRO A 221 24.14 -5.14 12.23
N ASP A 222 25.36 -5.27 12.76
CA ASP A 222 26.59 -5.27 11.95
C ASP A 222 26.64 -6.42 10.93
N ASP A 223 26.06 -7.57 11.26
CA ASP A 223 26.00 -8.76 10.41
C ASP A 223 24.84 -8.73 9.39
N TRP A 224 23.98 -7.71 9.44
CA TRP A 224 22.77 -7.68 8.64
C TRP A 224 23.03 -7.45 7.14
N ALA A 225 23.91 -6.52 6.79
CA ALA A 225 24.21 -6.21 5.39
C ALA A 225 24.78 -7.42 4.61
N PRO A 226 25.74 -8.20 5.14
CA PRO A 226 26.17 -9.45 4.52
C PRO A 226 25.05 -10.50 4.37
N ARG A 227 24.12 -10.56 5.32
CA ARG A 227 22.95 -11.47 5.23
C ARG A 227 22.01 -11.05 4.12
N VAL A 228 21.80 -9.74 3.93
CA VAL A 228 21.01 -9.21 2.80
C VAL A 228 21.67 -9.58 1.48
N GLU A 229 22.98 -9.38 1.31
CA GLU A 229 23.68 -9.73 0.07
C GLU A 229 23.49 -11.23 -0.28
N LYS A 230 23.67 -12.11 0.71
CA LYS A 230 23.42 -13.56 0.52
C LYS A 230 21.98 -13.86 0.10
N PHE A 231 21.01 -13.14 0.66
CA PHE A 231 19.61 -13.27 0.27
C PHE A 231 19.38 -12.81 -1.17
N LEU A 232 20.00 -11.71 -1.62
CA LEU A 232 19.88 -11.22 -2.99
C LEU A 232 20.40 -12.25 -4.00
N ASP A 233 21.51 -12.96 -3.70
CA ASP A 233 22.02 -14.06 -4.54
C ASP A 233 21.05 -15.24 -4.60
N GLN A 234 20.36 -15.53 -3.50
CA GLN A 234 19.30 -16.55 -3.48
C GLN A 234 18.11 -16.09 -4.32
N MET A 235 17.72 -14.83 -4.19
CA MET A 235 16.56 -14.26 -4.89
C MET A 235 16.77 -14.25 -6.42
N GLU A 236 17.96 -13.94 -6.92
CA GLU A 236 18.27 -14.01 -8.37
C GLU A 236 18.05 -15.41 -8.94
N ARG A 237 18.46 -16.43 -8.20
CA ARG A 237 18.17 -17.82 -8.58
C ARG A 237 16.67 -18.12 -8.56
N GLY A 238 15.97 -17.64 -7.51
CA GLY A 238 14.53 -17.77 -7.38
C GLY A 238 13.77 -17.13 -8.55
N VAL A 239 14.15 -15.93 -8.97
CA VAL A 239 13.54 -15.25 -10.14
C VAL A 239 13.70 -16.09 -11.42
N THR A 240 14.87 -16.71 -11.61
CA THR A 240 15.10 -17.62 -12.73
C THR A 240 14.20 -18.86 -12.66
N GLU A 241 14.04 -19.45 -11.47
CA GLU A 241 13.12 -20.56 -11.24
C GLU A 241 11.68 -20.16 -11.54
N TYR A 242 11.21 -19.00 -11.06
CA TYR A 242 9.84 -18.53 -11.29
C TYR A 242 9.56 -18.28 -12.77
N THR A 243 10.53 -17.70 -13.48
CA THR A 243 10.40 -17.42 -14.91
C THR A 243 10.33 -18.73 -15.71
N THR A 244 11.21 -19.68 -15.42
CA THR A 244 11.32 -20.91 -16.19
C THR A 244 10.20 -21.90 -15.90
N LEU A 245 9.84 -22.08 -14.61
CA LEU A 245 8.89 -23.11 -14.21
C LEU A 245 7.45 -22.64 -14.28
N PHE A 246 7.19 -21.34 -14.08
CA PHE A 246 5.83 -20.85 -13.91
C PHE A 246 5.41 -19.84 -14.97
N ALA A 247 6.16 -18.78 -15.22
CA ALA A 247 5.78 -17.75 -16.19
C ALA A 247 5.76 -18.26 -17.63
N GLN A 248 6.56 -19.27 -17.95
CA GLN A 248 6.61 -19.91 -19.27
C GLN A 248 5.73 -21.18 -19.36
N ASN A 249 4.98 -21.51 -18.31
CA ASN A 249 4.10 -22.67 -18.32
C ASN A 249 2.95 -22.46 -19.33
N PRO A 250 2.73 -23.38 -20.29
CA PRO A 250 1.68 -23.23 -21.31
C PRO A 250 0.29 -23.01 -20.72
N ILE A 251 -0.07 -23.71 -19.64
CA ILE A 251 -1.39 -23.57 -18.99
C ILE A 251 -1.56 -22.15 -18.43
N PHE A 252 -0.51 -21.61 -17.80
CA PHE A 252 -0.55 -20.23 -17.30
C PHE A 252 -0.65 -19.22 -18.45
N LEU A 253 0.14 -19.42 -19.50
CA LEU A 253 0.11 -18.55 -20.68
C LEU A 253 -1.28 -18.51 -21.34
N ASP A 254 -1.93 -19.66 -21.49
CA ASP A 254 -3.29 -19.75 -22.06
C ASP A 254 -4.35 -19.07 -21.16
N ARG A 255 -4.15 -19.09 -19.83
CA ARG A 255 -5.06 -18.48 -18.86
C ARG A 255 -4.82 -16.98 -18.63
N ALA A 256 -3.67 -16.43 -19.03
CA ALA A 256 -3.30 -15.05 -18.71
C ALA A 256 -3.14 -14.15 -19.94
N ARG A 257 -2.78 -14.72 -21.10
CA ARG A 257 -2.55 -13.95 -22.32
C ARG A 257 -3.85 -13.47 -22.93
N GLY A 258 -3.93 -12.16 -23.19
CA GLY A 258 -5.13 -11.51 -23.77
C GLY A 258 -6.33 -11.47 -22.83
N VAL A 259 -6.18 -11.87 -21.57
CA VAL A 259 -7.24 -11.87 -20.57
C VAL A 259 -7.20 -10.57 -19.76
N GLY A 260 -8.35 -9.88 -19.65
CA GLY A 260 -8.50 -8.67 -18.86
C GLY A 260 -7.60 -7.53 -19.33
N VAL A 261 -7.63 -7.24 -20.64
CA VAL A 261 -6.84 -6.15 -21.26
C VAL A 261 -7.37 -4.80 -20.81
N ILE A 262 -6.48 -3.93 -20.34
CA ILE A 262 -6.78 -2.56 -19.92
C ILE A 262 -5.97 -1.63 -20.84
N PRO A 263 -6.61 -0.88 -21.74
CA PRO A 263 -5.93 0.10 -22.59
C PRO A 263 -5.33 1.25 -21.78
N PRO A 264 -4.29 1.93 -22.30
CA PRO A 264 -3.63 3.05 -21.59
C PRO A 264 -4.60 4.16 -21.18
N GLU A 265 -5.51 4.52 -22.06
CA GLU A 265 -6.49 5.58 -21.85
C GLU A 265 -7.41 5.26 -20.69
N VAL A 266 -7.93 4.03 -20.64
CA VAL A 266 -8.78 3.55 -19.54
C VAL A 266 -7.99 3.46 -18.24
N ALA A 267 -6.73 3.03 -18.31
CA ALA A 267 -5.87 2.96 -17.13
C ALA A 267 -5.62 4.34 -16.50
N ILE A 268 -5.45 5.37 -17.35
CA ILE A 268 -5.29 6.76 -16.91
C ILE A 268 -6.61 7.32 -16.36
N ASP A 269 -7.72 7.13 -17.05
CA ASP A 269 -9.03 7.61 -16.62
C ASP A 269 -9.48 7.04 -15.28
N LEU A 270 -9.19 5.78 -15.04
CA LEU A 270 -9.43 5.12 -13.75
C LEU A 270 -8.41 5.51 -12.67
N GLY A 271 -7.36 6.25 -13.01
CA GLY A 271 -6.30 6.66 -12.08
C GLY A 271 -5.44 5.51 -11.58
N LEU A 272 -5.26 4.45 -12.38
CA LEU A 272 -4.41 3.32 -12.03
C LEU A 272 -2.96 3.77 -11.84
N THR A 273 -2.22 3.07 -11.01
CA THR A 273 -0.80 3.34 -10.75
C THR A 273 -0.02 2.04 -10.56
N GLY A 274 1.30 2.17 -10.54
CA GLY A 274 2.20 1.04 -10.30
C GLY A 274 2.24 0.02 -11.44
N PRO A 275 2.49 -1.26 -11.11
CA PRO A 275 2.62 -2.32 -12.11
C PRO A 275 1.40 -2.46 -13.02
N ASN A 276 0.19 -2.15 -12.52
CA ASN A 276 -1.04 -2.22 -13.31
C ASN A 276 -1.07 -1.15 -14.41
N LEU A 277 -0.66 0.08 -14.11
CA LEU A 277 -0.55 1.16 -15.10
C LEU A 277 0.61 0.90 -16.08
N ARG A 278 1.77 0.50 -15.57
CA ARG A 278 2.94 0.22 -16.39
C ARG A 278 2.76 -0.97 -17.34
N ALA A 279 1.93 -1.94 -16.96
CA ALA A 279 1.53 -3.04 -17.85
C ALA A 279 0.73 -2.57 -19.07
N SER A 280 0.06 -1.43 -18.98
CA SER A 280 -0.69 -0.76 -20.07
C SER A 280 0.15 0.25 -20.86
N GLY A 281 1.47 0.33 -20.64
CA GLY A 281 2.39 1.15 -21.44
C GLY A 281 2.72 2.52 -20.89
N VAL A 282 2.18 2.94 -19.76
CA VAL A 282 2.43 4.26 -19.18
C VAL A 282 3.60 4.19 -18.19
N PRO A 283 4.74 4.88 -18.46
CA PRO A 283 5.97 4.74 -17.67
C PRO A 283 5.99 5.62 -16.42
N LEU A 284 4.90 5.67 -15.65
CA LEU A 284 4.85 6.43 -14.40
C LEU A 284 5.46 5.64 -13.25
N ASP A 285 6.48 6.23 -12.60
CA ASP A 285 7.11 5.69 -11.40
C ASP A 285 7.63 6.84 -10.52
N HIS A 286 7.05 7.00 -9.33
CA HIS A 286 7.41 8.09 -8.41
C HIS A 286 8.86 8.06 -7.94
N ARG A 287 9.54 6.92 -8.03
CA ARG A 287 10.98 6.84 -7.74
C ARG A 287 11.84 7.61 -8.76
N LYS A 288 11.33 7.81 -10.00
CA LYS A 288 11.97 8.58 -11.08
C LYS A 288 11.33 9.95 -11.29
N ASP A 289 10.01 10.01 -11.33
CA ASP A 289 9.28 11.22 -11.70
C ASP A 289 9.17 12.22 -10.53
N ASN A 290 9.13 11.71 -9.29
CA ASN A 290 9.00 12.47 -8.05
C ASN A 290 9.94 11.89 -6.97
N PRO A 291 11.27 11.92 -7.18
CA PRO A 291 12.20 11.17 -6.35
C PRO A 291 12.17 11.61 -4.89
N TYR A 292 12.26 10.63 -4.01
CA TYR A 292 12.32 10.77 -2.55
C TYR A 292 13.46 9.89 -2.02
N CYS A 293 13.93 10.14 -0.80
CA CYS A 293 14.99 9.34 -0.16
C CYS A 293 16.26 9.11 -1.02
N GLY A 294 16.56 10.02 -1.97
CA GLY A 294 17.74 9.92 -2.82
C GLY A 294 17.62 8.91 -3.97
N TYR A 295 16.39 8.51 -4.36
CA TYR A 295 16.16 7.58 -5.46
C TYR A 295 16.74 8.08 -6.80
N GLU A 296 16.85 9.38 -7.00
CA GLU A 296 17.46 9.99 -8.19
C GLU A 296 18.92 9.57 -8.42
N SER A 297 19.58 9.13 -7.35
CA SER A 297 20.98 8.71 -7.40
C SER A 297 21.19 7.23 -7.72
N TYR A 298 20.11 6.41 -7.72
CA TYR A 298 20.19 4.99 -8.03
C TYR A 298 19.91 4.72 -9.51
N ASP A 299 20.70 3.79 -10.07
CA ASP A 299 20.52 3.33 -11.44
C ASP A 299 19.56 2.14 -11.49
N PHE A 300 18.38 2.34 -12.09
CA PHE A 300 17.37 1.32 -12.34
C PHE A 300 16.46 1.77 -13.49
N ASN A 301 15.79 0.82 -14.12
CA ASN A 301 14.87 1.08 -15.22
C ASN A 301 13.42 1.04 -14.74
N VAL A 302 12.58 1.90 -15.32
CA VAL A 302 11.12 1.76 -15.20
C VAL A 302 10.67 0.72 -16.21
N ILE A 303 10.16 -0.40 -15.70
CA ILE A 303 9.68 -1.51 -16.54
C ILE A 303 8.28 -1.17 -17.04
N THR A 304 8.03 -1.36 -18.33
CA THR A 304 6.71 -1.17 -18.97
C THR A 304 6.42 -2.30 -19.96
N SER A 305 5.13 -2.57 -20.21
CA SER A 305 4.63 -3.42 -21.27
C SER A 305 3.49 -2.70 -21.98
N THR A 306 3.22 -3.07 -23.21
CA THR A 306 2.11 -2.47 -24.00
C THR A 306 0.89 -3.38 -24.11
N ASP A 307 0.96 -4.60 -23.61
CA ASP A 307 -0.08 -5.61 -23.82
C ASP A 307 -1.31 -5.37 -22.93
N GLY A 308 -1.14 -4.77 -21.75
CA GLY A 308 -2.22 -4.40 -20.82
C GLY A 308 -3.01 -5.57 -20.24
N ASP A 309 -2.63 -6.82 -20.52
CA ASP A 309 -3.31 -8.03 -20.10
C ASP A 309 -2.83 -8.58 -18.74
N SER A 310 -3.42 -9.66 -18.29
CA SER A 310 -3.05 -10.31 -17.03
C SER A 310 -1.62 -10.86 -17.06
N LEU A 311 -1.15 -11.34 -18.21
CA LEU A 311 0.22 -11.82 -18.38
C LEU A 311 1.22 -10.67 -18.25
N ALA A 312 0.93 -9.52 -18.86
CA ALA A 312 1.76 -8.32 -18.72
C ALA A 312 1.86 -7.87 -17.26
N ARG A 313 0.73 -7.79 -16.53
CA ARG A 313 0.71 -7.43 -15.11
C ARG A 313 1.51 -8.40 -14.23
N PHE A 314 1.49 -9.69 -14.56
CA PHE A 314 2.30 -10.70 -13.86
C PHE A 314 3.80 -10.52 -14.17
N ASN A 315 4.16 -10.40 -15.45
CA ASN A 315 5.55 -10.23 -15.88
C ASN A 315 6.18 -8.94 -15.37
N MET A 316 5.41 -7.85 -15.25
CA MET A 316 5.89 -6.59 -14.66
C MET A 316 6.50 -6.83 -13.29
N ARG A 317 5.82 -7.56 -12.41
CA ARG A 317 6.29 -7.83 -11.04
C ARG A 317 7.49 -8.78 -11.01
N LEU A 318 7.57 -9.73 -11.95
CA LEU A 318 8.77 -10.59 -12.09
C LEU A 318 10.00 -9.76 -12.49
N LEU A 319 9.84 -8.83 -13.41
CA LEU A 319 10.95 -7.98 -13.87
C LEU A 319 11.34 -6.95 -12.78
N GLU A 320 10.38 -6.47 -12.00
CA GLU A 320 10.65 -5.55 -10.89
C GLU A 320 11.51 -6.17 -9.78
N PHE A 321 11.52 -7.50 -9.60
CA PHE A 321 12.49 -8.15 -8.71
C PHE A 321 13.93 -7.78 -9.07
N GLY A 322 14.27 -7.84 -10.36
CA GLY A 322 15.61 -7.53 -10.84
C GLY A 322 16.02 -6.07 -10.57
N GLU A 323 15.11 -5.13 -10.78
CA GLU A 323 15.40 -3.73 -10.53
C GLU A 323 15.50 -3.42 -9.02
N SER A 324 14.63 -4.01 -8.19
CA SER A 324 14.74 -3.89 -6.73
C SER A 324 16.05 -4.47 -6.20
N ILE A 325 16.49 -5.63 -6.69
CA ILE A 325 17.79 -6.23 -6.35
C ILE A 325 18.94 -5.27 -6.71
N LYS A 326 18.91 -4.64 -7.89
CA LYS A 326 19.92 -3.66 -8.31
C LYS A 326 19.98 -2.46 -7.36
N ILE A 327 18.82 -1.91 -6.99
CA ILE A 327 18.72 -0.77 -6.06
C ILE A 327 19.30 -1.15 -4.69
N VAL A 328 18.90 -2.31 -4.14
CA VAL A 328 19.38 -2.76 -2.82
C VAL A 328 20.89 -2.95 -2.82
N ARG A 329 21.50 -3.59 -3.85
CA ARG A 329 22.95 -3.74 -3.97
C ARG A 329 23.67 -2.39 -4.04
N GLN A 330 23.13 -1.43 -4.79
CA GLN A 330 23.70 -0.08 -4.83
C GLN A 330 23.63 0.62 -3.47
N ALA A 331 22.49 0.47 -2.77
CA ALA A 331 22.30 1.05 -1.45
C ALA A 331 23.23 0.42 -0.40
N LEU A 332 23.45 -0.91 -0.43
CA LEU A 332 24.41 -1.58 0.45
C LEU A 332 25.83 -1.06 0.27
N ARG A 333 26.27 -0.82 -0.99
CA ARG A 333 27.59 -0.24 -1.28
C ARG A 333 27.75 1.20 -0.79
N ARG A 334 26.65 1.94 -0.66
CA ARG A 334 26.62 3.34 -0.19
C ARG A 334 26.44 3.44 1.32
N LEU A 335 26.18 2.33 1.99
CA LEU A 335 25.91 2.30 3.41
C LEU A 335 27.16 2.67 4.21
N LYS A 336 27.24 3.94 4.67
CA LYS A 336 28.33 4.46 5.48
C LYS A 336 27.96 4.49 6.97
N PRO A 337 28.94 4.40 7.88
CA PRO A 337 28.72 4.69 9.30
C PRO A 337 28.19 6.12 9.48
N GLY A 338 27.29 6.32 10.43
CA GLY A 338 26.72 7.63 10.71
C GLY A 338 25.52 7.57 11.62
N PRO A 339 24.97 8.72 12.01
CA PRO A 339 23.76 8.77 12.80
C PRO A 339 22.55 8.23 12.02
N VAL A 340 21.58 7.68 12.74
CA VAL A 340 20.31 7.16 12.17
C VAL A 340 19.09 7.95 12.65
N LYS A 341 19.31 9.03 13.38
CA LYS A 341 18.25 9.91 13.91
C LYS A 341 18.64 11.37 13.71
N ASP A 342 17.64 12.20 13.46
CA ASP A 342 17.74 13.65 13.43
C ASP A 342 18.40 14.15 14.72
N PRO A 343 19.42 15.02 14.66
CA PRO A 343 20.05 15.59 15.84
C PRO A 343 19.12 16.48 16.67
N ASN A 344 17.99 16.93 16.09
CA ASN A 344 17.00 17.77 16.78
C ASN A 344 16.25 16.97 17.85
N ARG A 345 16.55 17.24 19.12
CA ARG A 345 15.92 16.57 20.28
C ARG A 345 14.43 16.92 20.47
N LYS A 346 13.91 17.87 19.71
CA LYS A 346 12.47 18.18 19.67
C LYS A 346 11.69 17.24 18.74
N ILE A 347 12.38 16.50 17.87
CA ILE A 347 11.80 15.56 16.90
C ILE A 347 12.19 14.14 17.26
N SER A 348 13.46 13.89 17.54
CA SER A 348 14.02 12.57 17.85
C SER A 348 14.29 12.40 19.33
N LEU A 349 13.94 11.23 19.87
CA LEU A 349 14.23 10.88 21.25
C LEU A 349 15.74 10.89 21.53
N PRO A 350 16.19 11.56 22.61
CA PRO A 350 17.60 11.55 23.01
C PRO A 350 18.07 10.13 23.36
N PRO A 351 19.36 9.82 23.17
CA PRO A 351 19.94 8.55 23.59
C PRO A 351 19.80 8.34 25.09
N ARG A 352 19.60 7.08 25.50
CA ARG A 352 19.33 6.74 26.89
C ARG A 352 20.42 7.22 27.85
N HIS A 353 21.68 7.15 27.47
CA HIS A 353 22.82 7.60 28.30
C HIS A 353 22.80 9.12 28.55
N GLU A 354 22.26 9.93 27.64
CA GLU A 354 22.13 11.38 27.86
C GLU A 354 21.10 11.72 28.94
N LEU A 355 20.13 10.83 29.19
CA LEU A 355 19.11 11.05 30.24
C LEU A 355 19.69 11.01 31.66
N GLU A 356 20.86 10.40 31.84
CA GLU A 356 21.55 10.31 33.13
C GLU A 356 22.41 11.57 33.42
N THR A 357 22.77 12.31 32.38
CA THR A 357 23.77 13.40 32.49
C THR A 357 23.24 14.78 32.09
N SER A 358 22.13 14.84 31.34
CA SER A 358 21.57 16.10 30.80
C SER A 358 20.12 16.31 31.22
N MET A 359 19.86 17.34 31.98
CA MET A 359 18.50 17.77 32.33
C MET A 359 17.67 18.11 31.09
N GLU A 360 18.26 18.75 30.10
CA GLU A 360 17.61 19.11 28.85
C GLU A 360 17.14 17.86 28.08
N ALA A 361 17.99 16.81 28.00
CA ALA A 361 17.62 15.54 27.40
C ALA A 361 16.41 14.90 28.09
N VAL A 362 16.37 14.94 29.43
CA VAL A 362 15.22 14.42 30.21
C VAL A 362 13.94 15.20 29.88
N ILE A 363 14.01 16.53 29.79
CA ILE A 363 12.85 17.37 29.45
C ILE A 363 12.34 17.05 28.04
N HIS A 364 13.22 16.96 27.05
CA HIS A 364 12.84 16.62 25.68
C HIS A 364 12.26 15.21 25.60
N HIS A 365 12.87 14.23 26.27
CA HIS A 365 12.34 12.87 26.34
C HIS A 365 10.93 12.85 26.93
N PHE A 366 10.74 13.49 28.08
CA PHE A 366 9.44 13.56 28.76
C PHE A 366 8.37 14.17 27.83
N LYS A 367 8.65 15.33 27.24
CA LYS A 367 7.70 16.00 26.32
C LYS A 367 7.36 15.14 25.12
N LEU A 368 8.36 14.54 24.44
CA LEU A 368 8.12 13.74 23.25
C LEU A 368 7.31 12.47 23.57
N VAL A 369 7.51 11.84 24.75
CA VAL A 369 6.78 10.63 25.12
C VAL A 369 5.36 10.92 25.60
N THR A 370 5.14 12.01 26.33
CA THR A 370 3.83 12.33 26.91
C THR A 370 2.93 13.12 25.97
N GLU A 371 3.49 14.08 25.25
CA GLU A 371 2.75 15.04 24.43
C GLU A 371 2.97 14.83 22.93
N GLY A 372 4.17 14.41 22.54
CA GLY A 372 4.62 14.36 21.16
C GLY A 372 5.19 15.69 20.68
N PHE A 373 5.45 15.80 19.38
CA PHE A 373 5.86 17.05 18.74
C PHE A 373 4.65 17.72 18.08
N HIS A 374 4.81 19.02 17.81
CA HIS A 374 3.78 19.89 17.25
C HIS A 374 4.25 20.41 15.88
N PRO A 375 3.82 19.79 14.76
CA PRO A 375 4.11 20.35 13.46
C PRO A 375 3.45 21.72 13.28
N PRO A 376 4.03 22.63 12.50
CA PRO A 376 3.39 23.91 12.19
C PRO A 376 2.05 23.69 11.48
N THR A 377 1.16 24.67 11.59
CA THR A 377 -0.10 24.68 10.83
C THR A 377 0.19 24.65 9.33
N GLY A 378 -0.44 23.75 8.61
CA GLY A 378 -0.26 23.57 7.19
C GLY A 378 -0.78 22.22 6.70
N GLU A 379 -0.62 21.99 5.43
CA GLU A 379 -1.01 20.75 4.77
C GLU A 379 0.10 20.20 3.89
N VAL A 380 0.12 18.90 3.71
CA VAL A 380 1.13 18.22 2.90
C VAL A 380 0.55 16.97 2.25
N TYR A 381 1.01 16.69 1.04
CA TYR A 381 0.85 15.41 0.37
C TYR A 381 2.22 14.91 -0.07
N VAL A 382 2.53 13.64 0.22
CA VAL A 382 3.76 12.98 -0.25
C VAL A 382 3.39 11.64 -0.86
N PRO A 383 3.56 11.48 -2.18
CA PRO A 383 3.42 10.21 -2.85
C PRO A 383 4.70 9.38 -2.72
N VAL A 384 4.54 8.07 -2.60
CA VAL A 384 5.61 7.06 -2.58
C VAL A 384 5.20 5.91 -3.49
N GLU A 385 6.12 5.38 -4.26
CA GLU A 385 5.88 4.21 -5.10
C GLU A 385 5.90 2.93 -4.26
N SER A 386 4.73 2.44 -3.86
CA SER A 386 4.58 1.13 -3.22
C SER A 386 4.65 -0.01 -4.24
N ALA A 387 4.68 -1.26 -3.78
CA ALA A 387 4.65 -2.44 -4.64
C ALA A 387 3.41 -2.53 -5.54
N ARG A 388 2.29 -1.90 -5.14
CA ARG A 388 1.01 -1.88 -5.87
C ARG A 388 0.77 -0.60 -6.64
N GLY A 389 1.62 0.40 -6.43
CA GLY A 389 1.52 1.71 -7.06
C GLY A 389 1.68 2.85 -6.06
N GLU A 390 1.17 4.01 -6.41
CA GLU A 390 1.27 5.22 -5.61
C GLU A 390 0.49 5.07 -4.30
N VAL A 391 1.20 5.12 -3.19
CA VAL A 391 0.62 5.38 -1.87
C VAL A 391 0.94 6.80 -1.44
N GLY A 392 -0.04 7.51 -0.91
CA GLY A 392 0.17 8.89 -0.46
C GLY A 392 -0.60 9.21 0.80
N TYR A 393 0.01 10.02 1.66
CA TYR A 393 -0.63 10.56 2.84
C TYR A 393 -0.83 12.07 2.68
N TYR A 394 -2.09 12.49 2.67
CA TYR A 394 -2.46 13.89 2.80
C TYR A 394 -2.76 14.18 4.27
N ILE A 395 -1.96 15.04 4.85
CA ILE A 395 -2.03 15.37 6.29
C ILE A 395 -2.23 16.86 6.44
N VAL A 396 -3.23 17.25 7.26
CA VAL A 396 -3.48 18.62 7.68
C VAL A 396 -3.12 18.76 9.15
N SER A 397 -2.29 19.74 9.48
CA SER A 397 -1.89 20.10 10.84
C SER A 397 -2.52 21.44 11.23
N ASP A 398 -3.10 21.50 12.41
CA ASP A 398 -3.58 22.72 13.08
C ASP A 398 -2.58 23.28 14.10
N GLY A 399 -1.37 22.71 14.17
CA GLY A 399 -0.36 23.03 15.17
C GLY A 399 -0.45 22.20 16.45
N GLY A 400 -1.42 21.30 16.54
CA GLY A 400 -1.58 20.36 17.67
C GLY A 400 -0.62 19.17 17.60
N SER A 401 -0.63 18.32 18.63
CA SER A 401 0.15 17.10 18.70
C SER A 401 -0.49 15.91 17.92
N MET A 402 -1.72 16.09 17.46
CA MET A 402 -2.48 15.14 16.64
C MET A 402 -2.83 15.80 15.29
N PRO A 403 -2.87 15.03 14.20
CA PRO A 403 -3.31 15.55 12.90
C PRO A 403 -4.77 16.02 12.98
N TYR A 404 -5.08 17.16 12.35
CA TYR A 404 -6.47 17.61 12.17
C TYR A 404 -7.20 16.70 11.17
N ARG A 405 -6.54 16.31 10.07
CA ARG A 405 -7.06 15.40 9.05
C ARG A 405 -5.96 14.54 8.48
N VAL A 406 -6.26 13.27 8.27
CA VAL A 406 -5.42 12.35 7.51
C VAL A 406 -6.27 11.68 6.44
N LYS A 407 -5.83 11.76 5.18
CA LYS A 407 -6.41 11.04 4.06
C LYS A 407 -5.34 10.16 3.41
N ILE A 408 -5.68 8.91 3.19
CA ILE A 408 -4.77 7.94 2.58
C ILE A 408 -5.22 7.71 1.13
N ARG A 409 -4.31 7.97 0.18
CA ARG A 409 -4.46 7.50 -1.17
C ARG A 409 -3.89 6.09 -1.23
N ALA A 410 -4.76 5.12 -1.45
CA ALA A 410 -4.46 3.71 -1.43
C ALA A 410 -4.47 3.15 -2.86
N PRO A 411 -3.35 2.60 -3.35
CA PRO A 411 -3.28 2.09 -4.72
C PRO A 411 -4.22 0.92 -4.97
N SER A 412 -4.37 0.00 -4.02
CA SER A 412 -5.26 -1.16 -4.20
C SER A 412 -6.72 -0.75 -4.34
N PHE A 413 -7.17 0.29 -3.62
CA PHE A 413 -8.53 0.81 -3.73
C PHE A 413 -8.81 1.35 -5.13
N VAL A 414 -7.88 2.13 -5.68
CA VAL A 414 -8.03 2.73 -7.02
C VAL A 414 -7.91 1.64 -8.10
N ASN A 415 -6.94 0.75 -7.99
CA ASN A 415 -6.71 -0.29 -8.98
C ASN A 415 -7.87 -1.30 -9.06
N LEU A 416 -8.61 -1.51 -7.95
CA LEU A 416 -9.73 -2.44 -7.92
C LEU A 416 -10.90 -2.00 -8.83
N GLN A 417 -11.04 -0.72 -9.14
CA GLN A 417 -12.05 -0.21 -10.08
C GLN A 417 -11.87 -0.79 -11.49
N ALA A 418 -10.64 -1.18 -11.84
CA ALA A 418 -10.37 -1.77 -13.15
C ALA A 418 -11.09 -3.11 -13.38
N LEU A 419 -11.54 -3.79 -12.31
CA LEU A 419 -12.34 -5.02 -12.44
C LEU A 419 -13.63 -4.80 -13.22
N GLU A 420 -14.32 -3.69 -12.99
CA GLU A 420 -15.58 -3.39 -13.68
C GLU A 420 -15.39 -3.32 -15.20
N TYR A 421 -14.23 -2.83 -15.64
CA TYR A 421 -13.89 -2.77 -17.07
C TYR A 421 -13.31 -4.09 -17.60
N ALA A 422 -12.31 -4.63 -16.91
CA ALA A 422 -11.48 -5.73 -17.39
C ALA A 422 -12.22 -7.09 -17.45
N CYS A 423 -13.31 -7.25 -16.66
CA CYS A 423 -14.04 -8.52 -16.58
C CYS A 423 -15.22 -8.60 -17.52
N VAL A 424 -15.73 -7.49 -18.07
CA VAL A 424 -16.90 -7.53 -18.96
C VAL A 424 -16.58 -8.27 -20.26
N GLY A 425 -17.41 -9.28 -20.58
CA GLY A 425 -17.23 -10.14 -21.74
C GLY A 425 -16.20 -11.27 -21.56
N ALA A 426 -15.52 -11.34 -20.40
CA ALA A 426 -14.67 -12.46 -20.05
C ALA A 426 -15.47 -13.65 -19.50
N GLN A 427 -14.88 -14.83 -19.50
CA GLN A 427 -15.45 -16.00 -18.83
C GLN A 427 -15.36 -15.84 -17.30
N PHE A 428 -16.26 -16.47 -16.56
CA PHE A 428 -16.22 -16.48 -15.10
C PHE A 428 -14.87 -16.99 -14.54
N ALA A 429 -14.29 -17.98 -15.19
CA ALA A 429 -12.96 -18.48 -14.80
C ALA A 429 -11.85 -17.41 -14.94
N ASP A 430 -11.98 -16.49 -15.89
CA ASP A 430 -11.01 -15.42 -16.12
C ASP A 430 -11.12 -14.28 -15.11
N LEU A 431 -12.32 -14.10 -14.49
CA LEU A 431 -12.51 -13.15 -13.40
C LEU A 431 -11.48 -13.36 -12.28
N ILE A 432 -11.22 -14.63 -11.93
CA ILE A 432 -10.23 -14.97 -10.90
C ILE A 432 -8.82 -14.58 -11.35
N THR A 433 -8.46 -14.86 -12.60
CA THR A 433 -7.16 -14.48 -13.18
C THR A 433 -6.97 -12.96 -13.19
N ILE A 434 -7.98 -12.22 -13.59
CA ILE A 434 -7.96 -10.75 -13.64
C ILE A 434 -7.79 -10.18 -12.23
N LEU A 435 -8.60 -10.64 -11.27
CA LEU A 435 -8.53 -10.20 -9.88
C LEU A 435 -7.14 -10.48 -9.27
N ALA A 436 -6.65 -11.71 -9.43
CA ALA A 436 -5.33 -12.12 -8.93
C ALA A 436 -4.21 -11.22 -9.49
N THR A 437 -4.26 -10.85 -10.78
CA THR A 437 -3.21 -10.03 -11.42
C THR A 437 -3.32 -8.53 -11.12
N ILE A 438 -4.46 -8.02 -10.67
CA ILE A 438 -4.59 -6.67 -10.12
C ILE A 438 -3.88 -6.56 -8.77
N ASP A 439 -3.79 -7.65 -8.01
CA ASP A 439 -3.09 -7.77 -6.73
C ASP A 439 -3.61 -6.78 -5.66
N PRO A 440 -4.91 -6.80 -5.32
CA PRO A 440 -5.42 -5.94 -4.26
C PRO A 440 -5.04 -6.47 -2.87
N VAL A 441 -4.63 -5.58 -1.97
CA VAL A 441 -4.54 -5.86 -0.53
C VAL A 441 -5.71 -5.21 0.18
N LEU A 442 -6.55 -6.03 0.82
CA LEU A 442 -7.84 -5.54 1.33
C LEU A 442 -7.68 -4.58 2.52
N GLY A 443 -6.57 -4.67 3.27
CA GLY A 443 -6.23 -3.66 4.27
C GLY A 443 -6.00 -2.27 3.66
N ASP A 444 -5.34 -2.22 2.49
CA ASP A 444 -5.13 -0.98 1.72
C ASP A 444 -6.42 -0.50 1.04
N VAL A 445 -7.27 -1.42 0.60
CA VAL A 445 -8.57 -1.09 0.02
C VAL A 445 -9.50 -0.45 1.06
N ASP A 446 -9.65 -1.07 2.22
CA ASP A 446 -10.66 -0.70 3.21
C ASP A 446 -10.17 0.36 4.22
N ARG A 447 -8.87 0.46 4.53
CA ARG A 447 -8.18 1.42 5.44
C ARG A 447 -8.73 1.47 6.85
#